data_71aac994a7e7266d8e7d2da9af2d05f2
#
_entry.id   71aac994a7e7266d8e7d2da9af2d05f2
#
_cell.length_a   1.000
_cell.length_b   1.000
_cell.length_c   1.000
_cell.angle_alpha   90.00
_cell.angle_beta   90.00
_cell.angle_gamma   90.00
#
_symmetry.space_group_name_H-M   'P 1'
#
loop_
_entity.id
_entity.type
_entity.pdbx_description
1 polymer ?
#
loop_
_entity_poly.entity_id
_entity_poly.type
_entity_poly.pdbx_seq_one_letter_code
_entity_poly.pdbx_strand_id
1 'polypeptide(L)'
;MPFGAFINVIPGPVFVVVHAVALLIGVYFARRAFAMGATEFGQAFVLFAIAELSYITYHFDWTVFLFAHLISEVLDLLAFILVFKGMTKRMMGSGGGAPAGGR
;
A
#
# COMPACT_ATOMS: atom_id res chain seq x y z
N MET A 1 -17.50 14.21 22.54
CA MET A 1 -16.71 14.46 21.34
C MET A 1 -15.71 13.30 21.14
N PRO A 2 -15.69 12.70 19.97
CA PRO A 2 -14.74 11.60 19.76
C PRO A 2 -13.30 12.08 19.78
N PHE A 3 -12.42 11.21 20.22
CA PHE A 3 -11.00 11.51 20.24
C PHE A 3 -10.51 11.73 18.81
N GLY A 4 -9.71 12.74 18.61
CA GLY A 4 -9.17 13.04 17.28
C GLY A 4 -10.00 14.02 16.48
N ALA A 5 -11.12 14.47 17.04
CA ALA A 5 -11.98 15.40 16.32
C ALA A 5 -11.26 16.72 15.97
N PHE A 6 -10.21 17.05 16.71
CA PHE A 6 -9.41 18.24 16.41
C PHE A 6 -8.76 18.18 15.03
N ILE A 7 -8.61 16.99 14.46
CA ILE A 7 -8.03 16.83 13.13
C ILE A 7 -8.99 17.35 12.04
N ASN A 8 -10.27 17.45 12.37
CA ASN A 8 -11.25 17.94 11.40
C ASN A 8 -11.01 19.38 10.96
N VAL A 9 -10.15 20.11 11.66
CA VAL A 9 -9.81 21.48 11.25
C VAL A 9 -8.73 21.52 10.16
N ILE A 10 -8.15 20.37 9.82
CA ILE A 10 -7.12 20.33 8.78
C ILE A 10 -7.78 20.53 7.42
N PRO A 11 -7.28 21.48 6.60
CA PRO A 11 -7.87 21.72 5.28
C PRO A 11 -7.79 20.49 4.38
N GLY A 12 -8.80 20.33 3.51
CA GLY A 12 -8.86 19.23 2.57
C GLY A 12 -7.61 19.05 1.71
N PRO A 13 -7.02 20.13 1.16
CA PRO A 13 -5.81 19.98 0.35
C PRO A 13 -4.64 19.29 1.05
N VAL A 14 -4.57 19.41 2.38
CA VAL A 14 -3.52 18.70 3.14
C VAL A 14 -3.68 17.19 3.00
N PHE A 15 -4.91 16.70 3.05
CA PHE A 15 -5.16 15.28 2.88
C PHE A 15 -4.79 14.79 1.49
N VAL A 16 -5.07 15.61 0.46
CA VAL A 16 -4.69 15.27 -0.91
C VAL A 16 -3.17 15.16 -1.02
N VAL A 17 -2.43 16.10 -0.41
CA VAL A 17 -0.97 16.05 -0.44
C VAL A 17 -0.45 14.79 0.25
N VAL A 18 -1.01 14.45 1.41
CA VAL A 18 -0.58 13.25 2.13
C VAL A 18 -0.78 12.00 1.27
N HIS A 19 -1.96 11.87 0.65
CA HIS A 19 -2.24 10.71 -0.20
C HIS A 19 -1.38 10.71 -1.46
N ALA A 20 -1.09 11.88 -2.01
CA ALA A 20 -0.22 11.97 -3.19
C ALA A 20 1.20 11.54 -2.86
N VAL A 21 1.73 11.96 -1.70
CA VAL A 21 3.05 11.54 -1.25
C VAL A 21 3.08 10.04 -1.03
N ALA A 22 2.04 9.49 -0.37
CA ALA A 22 1.96 8.05 -0.13
C ALA A 22 1.90 7.28 -1.45
N LEU A 23 1.15 7.81 -2.43
CA LEU A 23 1.07 7.20 -3.76
C LEU A 23 2.45 7.14 -4.41
N LEU A 24 3.19 8.24 -4.38
CA LEU A 24 4.52 8.29 -4.99
C LEU A 24 5.48 7.34 -4.29
N ILE A 25 5.42 7.27 -2.98
CA ILE A 25 6.25 6.34 -2.21
C ILE A 25 5.91 4.91 -2.60
N GLY A 26 4.62 4.59 -2.70
CA GLY A 26 4.17 3.26 -3.11
C GLY A 26 4.69 2.88 -4.49
N VAL A 27 4.59 3.80 -5.45
CA VAL A 27 5.08 3.56 -6.81
C VAL A 27 6.59 3.35 -6.79
N TYR A 28 7.32 4.17 -6.04
CA TYR A 28 8.77 4.05 -5.96
C TYR A 28 9.18 2.67 -5.43
N PHE A 29 8.59 2.25 -4.32
CA PHE A 29 8.95 0.96 -3.74
C PHE A 29 8.44 -0.20 -4.58
N ALA A 30 7.32 -0.05 -5.28
CA ALA A 30 6.86 -1.08 -6.21
C ALA A 30 7.91 -1.32 -7.29
N ARG A 31 8.41 -0.25 -7.88
CA ARG A 31 9.42 -0.36 -8.93
C ARG A 31 10.71 -0.99 -8.39
N ARG A 32 11.12 -0.58 -7.19
CA ARG A 32 12.31 -1.15 -6.56
C ARG A 32 12.13 -2.63 -6.27
N ALA A 33 10.96 -3.00 -5.76
CA ALA A 33 10.69 -4.40 -5.44
C ALA A 33 10.71 -5.28 -6.69
N PHE A 34 10.09 -4.82 -7.77
CA PHE A 34 10.11 -5.57 -9.03
C PHE A 34 11.54 -5.68 -9.58
N ALA A 35 12.31 -4.59 -9.49
CA ALA A 35 13.69 -4.61 -9.97
C ALA A 35 14.56 -5.60 -9.20
N MET A 36 14.22 -5.82 -7.93
CA MET A 36 14.95 -6.76 -7.08
C MET A 36 14.42 -8.20 -7.17
N GLY A 37 13.41 -8.42 -7.98
CA GLY A 37 12.80 -9.75 -8.09
C GLY A 37 11.83 -10.08 -6.99
N ALA A 38 11.47 -9.11 -6.15
CA ALA A 38 10.54 -9.32 -5.05
C ALA A 38 9.11 -9.06 -5.55
N THR A 39 8.61 -9.96 -6.39
CA THR A 39 7.36 -9.77 -7.12
C THR A 39 6.15 -9.55 -6.21
N GLU A 40 6.00 -10.36 -5.16
CA GLU A 40 4.86 -10.22 -4.25
C GLU A 40 4.88 -8.86 -3.55
N PHE A 41 6.05 -8.40 -3.14
CA PHE A 41 6.16 -7.08 -2.52
C PHE A 41 5.86 -5.97 -3.52
N GLY A 42 6.33 -6.13 -4.77
CA GLY A 42 6.01 -5.17 -5.81
C GLY A 42 4.51 -5.07 -6.05
N GLN A 43 3.83 -6.20 -6.15
CA GLN A 43 2.38 -6.23 -6.31
C GLN A 43 1.67 -5.59 -5.12
N ALA A 44 2.15 -5.85 -3.90
CA ALA A 44 1.57 -5.25 -2.71
C ALA A 44 1.68 -3.73 -2.74
N PHE A 45 2.83 -3.21 -3.13
CA PHE A 45 3.01 -1.75 -3.23
C PHE A 45 2.15 -1.13 -4.32
N VAL A 46 1.92 -1.86 -5.43
CA VAL A 46 0.99 -1.39 -6.47
C VAL A 46 -0.42 -1.27 -5.91
N LEU A 47 -0.87 -2.29 -5.17
CA LEU A 47 -2.21 -2.25 -4.57
C LEU A 47 -2.33 -1.11 -3.56
N PHE A 48 -1.28 -0.89 -2.76
CA PHE A 48 -1.25 0.24 -1.84
C PHE A 48 -1.37 1.56 -2.60
N ALA A 49 -0.64 1.71 -3.70
CA ALA A 49 -0.70 2.94 -4.48
C ALA A 49 -2.10 3.18 -5.05
N ILE A 50 -2.75 2.12 -5.52
CA ILE A 50 -4.12 2.23 -6.04
C ILE A 50 -5.09 2.61 -4.91
N ALA A 51 -4.88 2.07 -3.71
CA ALA A 51 -5.70 2.44 -2.55
C ALA A 51 -5.57 3.93 -2.25
N GLU A 52 -4.35 4.45 -2.29
CA GLU A 52 -4.13 5.88 -2.06
C GLU A 52 -4.79 6.72 -3.15
N LEU A 53 -4.73 6.25 -4.39
CA LEU A 53 -5.40 6.94 -5.49
C LEU A 53 -6.91 7.00 -5.26
N SER A 54 -7.50 5.93 -4.72
CA SER A 54 -8.94 5.93 -4.39
C SER A 54 -9.28 7.03 -3.40
N TYR A 55 -8.45 7.23 -2.38
CA TYR A 55 -8.68 8.32 -1.43
C TYR A 55 -8.56 9.69 -2.08
N ILE A 56 -7.62 9.83 -3.01
CA ILE A 56 -7.48 11.09 -3.75
C ILE A 56 -8.77 11.40 -4.51
N THR A 57 -9.37 10.41 -5.18
CA THR A 57 -10.62 10.64 -5.90
C THR A 57 -11.74 11.08 -4.96
N TYR A 58 -11.78 10.52 -3.74
CA TYR A 58 -12.75 10.96 -2.75
C TYR A 58 -12.54 12.44 -2.39
N HIS A 59 -11.30 12.85 -2.20
CA HIS A 59 -11.01 14.24 -1.80
C HIS A 59 -11.29 15.25 -2.91
N PHE A 60 -11.35 14.79 -4.15
CA PHE A 60 -11.75 15.64 -5.28
C PHE A 60 -13.25 15.55 -5.56
N ASP A 61 -14.00 14.89 -4.69
CA ASP A 61 -15.45 14.70 -4.84
C ASP A 61 -15.84 13.89 -6.07
N TRP A 62 -14.92 13.12 -6.60
CA TRP A 62 -15.21 12.22 -7.71
C TRP A 62 -15.90 10.94 -7.25
N THR A 63 -15.66 10.56 -6.00
CA THR A 63 -16.28 9.38 -5.40
C THR A 63 -16.75 9.71 -3.99
N VAL A 64 -17.66 8.90 -3.46
CA VAL A 64 -18.10 9.07 -2.09
C VAL A 64 -17.15 8.34 -1.15
N PHE A 65 -17.11 8.80 0.11
CA PHE A 65 -16.19 8.25 1.10
C PHE A 65 -16.32 6.74 1.26
N LEU A 66 -17.55 6.25 1.34
CA LEU A 66 -17.76 4.82 1.57
C LEU A 66 -17.18 3.98 0.45
N PHE A 67 -17.32 4.45 -0.79
CA PHE A 67 -16.75 3.76 -1.94
C PHE A 67 -15.22 3.72 -1.85
N ALA A 68 -14.61 4.89 -1.63
CA ALA A 68 -13.16 4.98 -1.54
C ALA A 68 -12.61 4.15 -0.37
N HIS A 69 -13.30 4.22 0.77
CA HIS A 69 -12.89 3.48 1.96
C HIS A 69 -12.96 1.98 1.73
N LEU A 70 -14.05 1.50 1.13
CA LEU A 70 -14.21 0.07 0.87
C LEU A 70 -13.15 -0.44 -0.10
N ILE A 71 -12.93 0.28 -1.19
CA ILE A 71 -11.92 -0.10 -2.18
C ILE A 71 -10.53 -0.14 -1.53
N SER A 72 -10.21 0.90 -0.74
CA SER A 72 -8.91 0.97 -0.09
C SER A 72 -8.70 -0.17 0.91
N GLU A 73 -9.74 -0.50 1.69
CA GLU A 73 -9.63 -1.60 2.65
C GLU A 73 -9.39 -2.93 1.96
N VAL A 74 -10.14 -3.20 0.88
CA VAL A 74 -9.98 -4.45 0.14
C VAL A 74 -8.56 -4.52 -0.46
N LEU A 75 -8.10 -3.44 -1.06
CA LEU A 75 -6.77 -3.42 -1.66
C LEU A 75 -5.67 -3.57 -0.62
N ASP A 76 -5.83 -2.94 0.54
CA ASP A 76 -4.84 -3.06 1.61
C ASP A 76 -4.80 -4.47 2.18
N LEU A 77 -5.96 -5.13 2.31
CA LEU A 77 -6.00 -6.52 2.75
C LEU A 77 -5.28 -7.43 1.76
N LEU A 78 -5.52 -7.23 0.48
CA LEU A 78 -4.82 -8.00 -0.54
C LEU A 78 -3.32 -7.73 -0.52
N ALA A 79 -2.94 -6.47 -0.28
CA ALA A 79 -1.53 -6.11 -0.17
C ALA A 79 -0.87 -6.83 1.01
N PHE A 80 -1.53 -6.89 2.15
CA PHE A 80 -0.99 -7.61 3.31
C PHE A 80 -0.85 -9.09 3.04
N ILE A 81 -1.81 -9.69 2.34
CA ILE A 81 -1.72 -11.09 1.96
C ILE A 81 -0.51 -11.34 1.06
N LEU A 82 -0.29 -10.44 0.10
CA LEU A 82 0.87 -10.55 -0.78
C LEU A 82 2.18 -10.37 -0.04
N VAL A 83 2.23 -9.45 0.93
CA VAL A 83 3.42 -9.26 1.76
C VAL A 83 3.71 -10.54 2.55
N PHE A 84 2.68 -11.10 3.18
CA PHE A 84 2.85 -12.33 3.95
C PHE A 84 3.33 -13.48 3.05
N LYS A 85 2.72 -13.60 1.88
CA LYS A 85 3.11 -14.63 0.92
C LYS A 85 4.55 -14.44 0.48
N GLY A 86 4.96 -13.22 0.20
CA GLY A 86 6.32 -12.92 -0.20
C GLY A 86 7.32 -13.22 0.90
N MET A 87 6.98 -12.87 2.14
CA MET A 87 7.85 -13.15 3.27
C MET A 87 7.98 -14.64 3.51
N THR A 88 6.88 -15.37 3.46
CA THR A 88 6.90 -16.82 3.64
C THR A 88 7.77 -17.50 2.59
N LYS A 89 7.61 -17.06 1.35
CA LYS A 89 8.37 -17.60 0.23
C LYS A 89 9.87 -17.36 0.43
N ARG A 90 10.24 -16.15 0.88
CA ARG A 90 11.65 -15.84 1.13
C ARG A 90 12.22 -16.63 2.28
N MET A 91 11.45 -16.75 3.36
CA MET A 91 11.89 -17.52 4.52
C MET A 91 12.07 -19.00 4.18
N MET A 92 11.13 -19.58 3.44
CA MET A 92 11.23 -20.97 3.03
C MET A 92 12.39 -21.17 2.05
N GLY A 93 12.58 -20.22 1.14
CA GLY A 93 13.69 -20.28 0.22
C GLY A 93 15.04 -20.19 0.90
N SER A 94 15.14 -19.34 1.92
CA SER A 94 16.38 -19.17 2.68
C SER A 94 16.63 -20.34 3.61
N GLY A 95 15.58 -20.81 4.28
CA GLY A 95 15.72 -21.86 5.28
C GLY A 95 15.77 -23.25 4.70
N GLY A 96 15.05 -23.48 3.63
CA GLY A 96 14.97 -24.79 3.02
C GLY A 96 16.01 -25.04 1.99
N GLY A 97 16.52 -24.00 1.53
CA GLY A 97 17.43 -24.15 0.48
C GLY A 97 18.80 -23.86 0.73
N ALA A 98 18.99 -23.56 1.46
CA ALA A 98 19.96 -23.40 1.25
C ALA A 98 21.03 -23.16 1.31
N PRO A 99 21.24 -23.33 1.11
CA PRO A 99 21.84 -23.01 0.97
C PRO A 99 22.42 -22.46 0.68
N ALA A 100 22.32 -22.43 0.70
CA ALA A 100 22.67 -21.99 0.41
C ALA A 100 23.31 -21.67 -0.12
N GLY A 101 23.45 -21.86 -0.18
CA GLY A 101 23.98 -21.67 -0.63
C GLY A 101 24.20 -21.00 -1.06
N GLY A 102 23.98 -20.94 -1.04
CA GLY A 102 24.19 -20.48 -1.45
C GLY A 102 24.22 -19.62 -1.68
N ARG A 103 24.16 -19.49 -1.60
CA ARG A 103 24.14 -18.94 -1.93
C ARG A 103 24.79 -18.37 -1.89
#